data_1abbd25365961c39055ab5ecc4d0a0da
#
_entry.id   1abbd25365961c39055ab5ecc4d0a0da
#
_cell.length_a   1.000
_cell.length_b   1.000
_cell.length_c   1.000
_cell.angle_alpha   90.00
_cell.angle_beta   90.00
_cell.angle_gamma   90.00
#
_symmetry.space_group_name_H-M   'P 1'
#
loop_
_entity.id
_entity.type
_entity.pdbx_description
1 polymer ?
#
loop_
_entity_poly.entity_id
_entity_poly.type
_entity_poly.pdbx_seq_one_letter_code
_entity_poly.pdbx_strand_id
1 'polypeptide(L)'
;THCISSAASDVYKRQGLPAIIATVIGLGFKQSAYLSEVFRAAVNSVDRGQIEAGQSLNIKSFKIFRYVILPQAFINALPATGNTFVGLLKETSLAFTLGITEVFAEGKMLAGDSFKYFETYLAVGLTYWVLIILYSWAQSGVERVLNTPYS
;
A
#
# COMPACT_ATOMS: atom_id res chain seq x y z
N THR A 1 -1.04 -36.45 -10.86
CA THR A 1 -0.99 -34.99 -10.62
C THR A 1 -1.16 -34.60 -9.15
N HIS A 2 -2.00 -35.31 -8.37
CA HIS A 2 -2.21 -35.05 -6.94
C HIS A 2 -0.96 -35.32 -6.06
N CYS A 3 -0.10 -36.26 -6.44
CA CYS A 3 1.10 -36.60 -5.65
C CYS A 3 2.17 -35.49 -5.67
N ILE A 4 2.32 -34.78 -6.80
CA ILE A 4 3.29 -33.67 -6.94
C ILE A 4 2.83 -32.45 -6.16
N SER A 5 1.53 -32.17 -6.15
CA SER A 5 0.93 -31.06 -5.38
C SER A 5 1.09 -31.29 -3.87
N SER A 6 0.89 -32.52 -3.39
CA SER A 6 1.09 -32.88 -1.98
C SER A 6 2.55 -32.75 -1.56
N ALA A 7 3.49 -33.26 -2.36
CA ALA A 7 4.92 -33.19 -2.06
C ALA A 7 5.44 -31.73 -2.05
N ALA A 8 4.97 -30.86 -2.97
CA ALA A 8 5.31 -29.44 -2.97
C ALA A 8 4.77 -28.74 -1.71
N SER A 9 3.52 -29.03 -1.29
CA SER A 9 2.94 -28.52 -0.05
C SER A 9 3.73 -28.93 1.19
N ASP A 10 4.22 -30.17 1.23
CA ASP A 10 4.99 -30.68 2.38
C ASP A 10 6.42 -30.11 2.43
N VAL A 11 7.03 -29.82 1.29
CA VAL A 11 8.32 -29.12 1.23
C VAL A 11 8.19 -27.68 1.75
N TYR A 12 7.10 -26.98 1.40
CA TYR A 12 6.83 -25.63 1.92
C TYR A 12 6.57 -25.61 3.43
N LYS A 13 5.91 -26.60 3.98
CA LYS A 13 5.68 -26.73 5.42
C LYS A 13 6.98 -27.01 6.23
N ARG A 14 8.00 -27.53 5.58
CA ARG A 14 9.31 -27.80 6.22
C ARG A 14 10.29 -26.63 6.15
N GLN A 15 10.04 -25.63 5.34
CA GLN A 15 10.82 -24.38 5.33
C GLN A 15 10.28 -23.45 6.43
N GLY A 16 11.00 -23.34 7.53
CA GLY A 16 10.69 -22.76 8.85
C GLY A 16 9.88 -21.47 8.99
N LEU A 17 9.49 -20.77 7.91
CA LEU A 17 8.58 -19.63 7.92
C LEU A 17 7.44 -19.88 6.93
N PRO A 18 6.16 -19.82 7.37
CA PRO A 18 5.03 -19.85 6.45
C PRO A 18 5.16 -18.77 5.37
N ALA A 19 4.86 -19.10 4.11
CA ALA A 19 4.99 -18.20 2.97
C ALA A 19 4.29 -16.85 3.20
N ILE A 20 3.16 -16.85 3.91
CA ILE A 20 2.42 -15.66 4.29
C ILE A 20 3.28 -14.74 5.17
N ILE A 21 3.96 -15.27 6.19
CA ILE A 21 4.79 -14.47 7.09
C ILE A 21 5.98 -13.87 6.33
N ALA A 22 6.64 -14.66 5.48
CA ALA A 22 7.73 -14.18 4.64
C ALA A 22 7.27 -13.05 3.71
N THR A 23 6.10 -13.17 3.08
CA THR A 23 5.50 -12.14 2.23
C THR A 23 5.18 -10.88 3.02
N VAL A 24 4.53 -11.01 4.18
CA VAL A 24 4.17 -9.87 5.03
C VAL A 24 5.42 -9.12 5.50
N ILE A 25 6.46 -9.84 5.91
CA ILE A 25 7.72 -9.22 6.32
C ILE A 25 8.37 -8.52 5.13
N GLY A 26 8.52 -9.19 3.99
CA GLY A 26 9.18 -8.61 2.81
C GLY A 26 8.47 -7.39 2.25
N LEU A 27 7.16 -7.48 2.02
CA LEU A 27 6.35 -6.35 1.56
C LEU A 27 6.25 -5.25 2.63
N GLY A 28 6.15 -5.61 3.90
CA GLY A 28 6.11 -4.68 5.02
C GLY A 28 7.39 -3.86 5.15
N PHE A 29 8.56 -4.49 5.04
CA PHE A 29 9.85 -3.77 5.04
C PHE A 29 9.96 -2.81 3.86
N LYS A 30 9.66 -3.27 2.66
CA LYS A 30 9.65 -2.40 1.48
C LYS A 30 8.70 -1.21 1.66
N GLN A 31 7.50 -1.49 2.15
CA GLN A 31 6.47 -0.48 2.30
C GLN A 31 6.80 0.54 3.39
N SER A 32 7.40 0.12 4.50
CA SER A 32 7.83 1.04 5.56
C SER A 32 8.93 1.99 5.09
N ALA A 33 9.87 1.53 4.27
CA ALA A 33 10.87 2.40 3.65
C ALA A 33 10.20 3.47 2.77
N TYR A 34 9.25 3.06 1.94
CA TYR A 34 8.52 3.98 1.06
C TYR A 34 7.69 5.01 1.85
N LEU A 35 6.94 4.56 2.85
CA LEU A 35 6.15 5.44 3.70
C LEU A 35 7.01 6.43 4.49
N SER A 36 8.22 6.04 4.90
CA SER A 36 9.12 6.95 5.60
C SER A 36 9.50 8.15 4.73
N GLU A 37 9.71 7.95 3.42
CA GLU A 37 9.97 9.03 2.48
C GLU A 37 8.73 9.89 2.22
N VAL A 38 7.55 9.27 2.13
CA VAL A 38 6.28 10.00 1.99
C VAL A 38 6.07 10.93 3.18
N PHE A 39 6.26 10.45 4.41
CA PHE A 39 6.12 11.28 5.61
C PHE A 39 7.20 12.35 5.70
N ARG A 40 8.44 12.05 5.32
CA ARG A 40 9.50 13.04 5.26
C ARG A 40 9.15 14.16 4.28
N ALA A 41 8.69 13.83 3.09
CA ALA A 41 8.27 14.80 2.08
C ALA A 41 7.11 15.66 2.58
N ALA A 42 6.12 15.04 3.24
CA ALA A 42 4.96 15.73 3.79
C ALA A 42 5.34 16.73 4.92
N VAL A 43 6.27 16.36 5.79
CA VAL A 43 6.79 17.29 6.81
C VAL A 43 7.54 18.46 6.17
N ASN A 44 8.34 18.19 5.14
CA ASN A 44 9.11 19.21 4.44
C ASN A 44 8.26 20.13 3.54
N SER A 45 7.03 19.72 3.21
CA SER A 45 6.09 20.52 2.40
C SER A 45 5.40 21.64 3.19
N VAL A 46 5.50 21.65 4.50
CA VAL A 46 4.93 22.69 5.35
C VAL A 46 5.75 23.97 5.18
N ASP A 47 5.05 25.10 5.02
CA ASP A 47 5.68 26.41 4.78
C ASP A 47 6.62 26.79 5.93
N ARG A 48 7.86 27.12 5.57
CA ARG A 48 8.89 27.57 6.51
C ARG A 48 8.55 28.87 7.21
N GLY A 49 7.80 29.76 6.56
CA GLY A 49 7.34 31.01 7.16
C GLY A 49 6.50 30.79 8.42
N GLN A 50 5.70 29.72 8.48
CA GLN A 50 4.94 29.36 9.68
C GLN A 50 5.85 28.94 10.83
N ILE A 51 6.94 28.23 10.51
CA ILE A 51 7.93 27.79 11.50
C ILE A 51 8.68 29.00 12.05
N GLU A 52 9.15 29.89 11.18
CA GLU A 52 9.85 31.11 11.54
C GLU A 52 8.98 32.08 12.35
N ALA A 53 7.72 32.25 11.98
CA ALA A 53 6.74 33.02 12.74
C ALA A 53 6.54 32.46 14.16
N GLY A 54 6.42 31.15 14.29
CA GLY A 54 6.32 30.51 15.60
C GLY A 54 7.58 30.70 16.46
N GLN A 55 8.75 30.65 15.85
CA GLN A 55 10.02 30.91 16.54
C GLN A 55 10.17 32.37 16.98
N SER A 56 9.74 33.32 16.15
CA SER A 56 9.74 34.76 16.47
C SER A 56 8.85 35.09 17.67
N LEU A 57 7.78 34.31 17.87
CA LEU A 57 6.90 34.39 19.05
C LEU A 57 7.46 33.64 20.27
N ASN A 58 8.72 33.15 20.21
CA ASN A 58 9.39 32.36 21.26
C ASN A 58 8.61 31.08 21.65
N ILE A 59 7.87 30.47 20.70
CA ILE A 59 7.19 29.21 20.90
C ILE A 59 8.20 28.08 20.81
N LYS A 60 8.19 27.16 21.77
CA LYS A 60 9.09 26.00 21.79
C LYS A 60 8.89 25.15 20.51
N SER A 61 9.99 24.74 19.85
CA SER A 61 9.99 23.97 18.60
C SER A 61 9.10 22.71 18.66
N PHE A 62 9.03 22.06 19.82
CA PHE A 62 8.14 20.89 20.01
C PHE A 62 6.64 21.27 19.88
N LYS A 63 6.24 22.46 20.36
CA LYS A 63 4.86 22.94 20.20
C LYS A 63 4.57 23.30 18.75
N ILE A 64 5.51 23.94 18.06
CA ILE A 64 5.38 24.24 16.61
C ILE A 64 5.22 22.93 15.85
N PHE A 65 6.08 21.95 16.11
CA PHE A 65 5.97 20.65 15.46
C PHE A 65 4.62 19.98 15.70
N ARG A 66 4.17 19.92 16.96
CA ARG A 66 2.96 19.19 17.37
C ARG A 66 1.66 19.82 16.90
N TYR A 67 1.60 21.17 16.89
CA TYR A 67 0.34 21.90 16.64
C TYR A 67 0.28 22.58 15.27
N VAL A 68 1.41 22.78 14.59
CA VAL A 68 1.46 23.42 13.27
C VAL A 68 1.89 22.42 12.20
N ILE A 69 3.06 21.80 12.37
CA ILE A 69 3.63 20.97 11.33
C ILE A 69 2.90 19.63 11.20
N LEU A 70 2.71 18.92 12.31
CA LEU A 70 2.17 17.55 12.30
C LEU A 70 0.76 17.44 11.67
N PRO A 71 -0.22 18.30 12.00
CA PRO A 71 -1.54 18.20 11.39
C PRO A 71 -1.52 18.49 9.88
N GLN A 72 -0.75 19.49 9.43
CA GLN A 72 -0.61 19.79 8.01
C GLN A 72 0.13 18.69 7.25
N ALA A 73 1.23 18.19 7.81
CA ALA A 73 1.99 17.10 7.22
C ALA A 73 1.14 15.82 7.08
N PHE A 74 0.26 15.53 8.04
CA PHE A 74 -0.63 14.38 7.96
C PHE A 74 -1.58 14.48 6.76
N ILE A 75 -2.18 15.66 6.55
CA ILE A 75 -3.08 15.91 5.41
C ILE A 75 -2.31 15.81 4.09
N ASN A 76 -1.10 16.40 4.02
CA ASN A 76 -0.26 16.37 2.83
C ASN A 76 0.25 14.96 2.50
N ALA A 77 0.43 14.09 3.51
CA ALA A 77 0.84 12.70 3.32
C ALA A 77 -0.28 11.80 2.78
N LEU A 78 -1.55 12.18 2.99
CA LEU A 78 -2.70 11.32 2.73
C LEU A 78 -2.80 10.85 1.27
N PRO A 79 -2.70 11.72 0.24
CA PRO A 79 -2.77 11.31 -1.16
C PRO A 79 -1.65 10.34 -1.55
N ALA A 80 -0.42 10.64 -1.11
CA ALA A 80 0.75 9.81 -1.40
C ALA A 80 0.66 8.44 -0.71
N THR A 81 0.18 8.41 0.55
CA THR A 81 -0.06 7.16 1.29
C THR A 81 -1.11 6.29 0.59
N GLY A 82 -2.17 6.90 0.08
CA GLY A 82 -3.19 6.17 -0.67
C GLY A 82 -2.65 5.59 -1.99
N ASN A 83 -1.86 6.34 -2.73
CA ASN A 83 -1.19 5.82 -3.92
C ASN A 83 -0.25 4.64 -3.60
N THR A 84 0.45 4.72 -2.46
CA THR A 84 1.30 3.65 -1.96
C THR A 84 0.49 2.39 -1.65
N PHE A 85 -0.69 2.54 -1.07
CA PHE A 85 -1.60 1.42 -0.81
C PHE A 85 -2.11 0.77 -2.11
N VAL A 86 -2.48 1.56 -3.13
CA VAL A 86 -2.85 1.03 -4.46
C VAL A 86 -1.68 0.27 -5.09
N GLY A 87 -0.45 0.77 -4.91
CA GLY A 87 0.76 0.05 -5.32
C GLY A 87 0.88 -1.30 -4.63
N LEU A 88 0.69 -1.34 -3.30
CA LEU A 88 0.74 -2.56 -2.49
C LEU A 88 -0.30 -3.59 -2.95
N LEU A 89 -1.54 -3.17 -3.24
CA LEU A 89 -2.57 -4.07 -3.77
C LEU A 89 -2.12 -4.79 -5.06
N LYS A 90 -1.43 -4.10 -5.96
CA LYS A 90 -0.89 -4.71 -7.18
C LYS A 90 0.31 -5.61 -6.89
N GLU A 91 1.13 -5.25 -5.94
CA GLU A 91 2.31 -6.02 -5.54
C GLU A 91 1.97 -7.31 -4.78
N THR A 92 0.78 -7.42 -4.17
CA THR A 92 0.35 -8.68 -3.56
C THR A 92 0.31 -9.83 -4.56
N SER A 93 0.16 -9.55 -5.87
CA SER A 93 0.27 -10.57 -6.93
C SER A 93 1.64 -11.27 -6.96
N LEU A 94 2.69 -10.64 -6.43
CA LEU A 94 4.00 -11.29 -6.28
C LEU A 94 3.99 -12.43 -5.24
N ALA A 95 3.04 -12.43 -4.32
CA ALA A 95 2.87 -13.47 -3.32
C ALA A 95 2.58 -14.84 -3.95
N PHE A 96 2.04 -14.86 -5.18
CA PHE A 96 1.89 -16.08 -5.97
C PHE A 96 3.22 -16.83 -6.15
N THR A 97 4.34 -16.13 -6.34
CA THR A 97 5.67 -16.76 -6.50
C THR A 97 6.11 -17.52 -5.25
N LEU A 98 5.55 -17.19 -4.10
CA LEU A 98 5.76 -17.87 -2.82
C LEU A 98 4.69 -18.93 -2.52
N GLY A 99 3.82 -19.25 -3.50
CA GLY A 99 2.79 -20.25 -3.37
C GLY A 99 1.55 -19.81 -2.59
N ILE A 100 1.35 -18.49 -2.42
CA ILE A 100 0.15 -17.95 -1.79
C ILE A 100 -0.94 -17.82 -2.84
N THR A 101 -2.11 -18.38 -2.54
CA THR A 101 -3.29 -18.25 -3.39
C THR A 101 -3.88 -16.85 -3.24
N GLU A 102 -3.94 -16.11 -4.33
CA GLU A 102 -4.51 -14.78 -4.42
C GLU A 102 -5.21 -14.60 -5.78
N VAL A 103 -5.82 -13.47 -6.06
CA VAL A 103 -6.66 -13.26 -7.26
C VAL A 103 -5.92 -13.59 -8.57
N PHE A 104 -4.65 -13.19 -8.69
CA PHE A 104 -3.86 -13.49 -9.88
C PHE A 104 -3.51 -14.99 -9.97
N ALA A 105 -3.22 -15.63 -8.82
CA ALA A 105 -2.93 -17.06 -8.74
C ALA A 105 -4.12 -17.91 -9.19
N GLU A 106 -5.32 -17.59 -8.69
CA GLU A 106 -6.57 -18.24 -9.10
C GLU A 106 -6.84 -18.04 -10.59
N GLY A 107 -6.68 -16.81 -11.09
CA GLY A 107 -6.80 -16.52 -12.52
C GLY A 107 -5.83 -17.35 -13.35
N LYS A 108 -4.58 -17.50 -12.91
CA LYS A 108 -3.58 -18.30 -13.62
C LYS A 108 -3.92 -19.79 -13.64
N MET A 109 -4.44 -20.34 -12.54
CA MET A 109 -4.89 -21.74 -12.48
C MET A 109 -6.09 -21.95 -13.42
N LEU A 110 -7.08 -21.06 -13.39
CA LEU A 110 -8.25 -21.12 -14.27
C LEU A 110 -7.86 -21.01 -15.76
N ALA A 111 -6.89 -20.16 -16.09
CA ALA A 111 -6.36 -20.02 -17.44
C ALA A 111 -5.68 -21.31 -17.91
N GLY A 112 -4.94 -21.99 -17.02
CA GLY A 112 -4.30 -23.27 -17.32
C GLY A 112 -5.30 -24.38 -17.58
N ASP A 113 -6.37 -24.45 -16.78
CA ASP A 113 -7.38 -25.50 -16.88
C ASP A 113 -8.31 -25.32 -18.10
N SER A 114 -8.65 -24.06 -18.42
CA SER A 114 -9.60 -23.72 -19.50
C SER A 114 -8.94 -23.43 -20.84
N PHE A 115 -7.61 -23.22 -20.87
CA PHE A 115 -6.84 -22.72 -22.03
C PHE A 115 -7.31 -21.35 -22.56
N LYS A 116 -8.11 -20.59 -21.78
CA LYS A 116 -8.64 -19.27 -22.13
C LYS A 116 -7.84 -18.17 -21.43
N TYR A 117 -6.58 -18.03 -21.80
CA TYR A 117 -5.65 -17.12 -21.14
C TYR A 117 -6.07 -15.66 -21.26
N PHE A 118 -6.51 -15.23 -22.45
CA PHE A 118 -6.86 -13.83 -22.69
C PHE A 118 -8.06 -13.39 -21.85
N GLU A 119 -9.14 -14.17 -21.89
CA GLU A 119 -10.37 -13.87 -21.17
C GLU A 119 -10.14 -13.86 -19.66
N THR A 120 -9.39 -14.82 -19.16
CA THR A 120 -9.10 -14.95 -17.73
C THR A 120 -8.22 -13.81 -17.22
N TYR A 121 -7.15 -13.46 -17.95
CA TYR A 121 -6.31 -12.33 -17.52
C TYR A 121 -7.02 -10.99 -17.67
N LEU A 122 -7.90 -10.85 -18.66
CA LEU A 122 -8.76 -9.68 -18.78
C LEU A 122 -9.70 -9.55 -17.57
N ALA A 123 -10.32 -10.65 -17.14
CA ALA A 123 -11.17 -10.67 -15.96
C ALA A 123 -10.41 -10.32 -14.68
N VAL A 124 -9.20 -10.86 -14.48
CA VAL A 124 -8.32 -10.51 -13.36
C VAL A 124 -7.96 -9.01 -13.40
N GLY A 125 -7.58 -8.49 -14.56
CA GLY A 125 -7.26 -7.08 -14.74
C GLY A 125 -8.44 -6.15 -14.43
N LEU A 126 -9.64 -6.51 -14.88
CA LEU A 126 -10.88 -5.79 -14.58
C LEU A 126 -11.20 -5.82 -13.09
N THR A 127 -10.99 -6.95 -12.43
CA THR A 127 -11.18 -7.06 -10.97
C THR A 127 -10.29 -6.10 -10.22
N TYR A 128 -8.98 -6.06 -10.52
CA TYR A 128 -8.06 -5.09 -9.91
C TYR A 128 -8.45 -3.65 -10.25
N TRP A 129 -8.87 -3.39 -11.48
CA TRP A 129 -9.27 -2.05 -11.91
C TRP A 129 -10.49 -1.54 -11.13
N VAL A 130 -11.52 -2.38 -10.95
CA VAL A 130 -12.71 -2.04 -10.14
C VAL A 130 -12.33 -1.79 -8.69
N LEU A 131 -11.49 -2.65 -8.09
CA LEU A 131 -11.03 -2.48 -6.71
C LEU A 131 -10.28 -1.15 -6.51
N ILE A 132 -9.39 -0.81 -7.47
CA ILE A 132 -8.64 0.44 -7.43
C ILE A 132 -9.56 1.66 -7.56
N ILE A 133 -10.56 1.62 -8.45
CA ILE A 133 -11.52 2.72 -8.61
C ILE A 133 -12.33 2.92 -7.32
N LEU A 134 -12.84 1.84 -6.74
CA LEU A 134 -13.61 1.90 -5.48
C LEU A 134 -12.77 2.50 -4.35
N TYR A 135 -11.52 2.04 -4.22
CA TYR A 135 -10.59 2.58 -3.23
C TYR A 135 -10.29 4.06 -3.48
N SER A 136 -9.96 4.45 -4.71
CA SER A 136 -9.63 5.84 -5.07
C SER A 136 -10.82 6.78 -4.84
N TRP A 137 -12.02 6.30 -5.10
CA TRP A 137 -13.23 7.07 -4.82
C TRP A 137 -13.44 7.30 -3.32
N ALA A 138 -13.27 6.25 -2.51
CA ALA A 138 -13.35 6.36 -1.06
C ALA A 138 -12.26 7.30 -0.49
N GLN A 139 -11.02 7.16 -0.98
CA GLN A 139 -9.90 8.03 -0.59
C GLN A 139 -10.16 9.50 -0.92
N SER A 140 -10.63 9.80 -2.13
CA SER A 140 -10.96 11.17 -2.54
C SER A 140 -12.05 11.79 -1.66
N GLY A 141 -12.99 10.99 -1.15
CA GLY A 141 -13.96 11.43 -0.17
C GLY A 141 -13.31 11.86 1.15
N VAL A 142 -12.38 11.08 1.66
CA VAL A 142 -11.64 11.39 2.90
C VAL A 142 -10.76 12.64 2.71
N GLU A 143 -10.06 12.74 1.59
CA GLU A 143 -9.23 13.90 1.27
C GLU A 143 -10.04 15.22 1.21
N ARG A 144 -11.23 15.19 0.61
CA ARG A 144 -12.11 16.38 0.56
C ARG A 144 -12.52 16.84 1.95
N VAL A 145 -12.90 15.92 2.82
CA VAL A 145 -13.30 16.24 4.20
C VAL A 145 -12.15 16.86 4.99
N LEU A 146 -10.93 16.37 4.82
CA LEU A 146 -9.77 16.83 5.58
C LEU A 146 -9.14 18.10 5.02
N ASN A 147 -9.26 18.38 3.72
CA ASN A 147 -8.72 19.60 3.10
C ASN A 147 -9.62 20.84 3.30
N THR A 148 -10.89 20.68 3.66
CA THR A 148 -11.85 21.77 3.84
C THR A 148 -11.42 22.83 4.88
N PRO A 149 -10.69 22.51 5.99
CA PRO A 149 -10.30 23.52 6.98
C PRO A 149 -9.12 24.40 6.57
N TYR A 150 -8.43 24.13 5.46
CA TYR A 150 -7.17 24.78 5.08
C TYR A 150 -7.24 25.52 3.73
N SER A 151 -8.42 25.64 3.12
CA SER A 151 -8.65 26.43 1.88
C SER A 151 -9.18 27.83 2.15
#